data_5d9baabcc551c682d470cd01a15cf70a
#
_entry.id   5d9baabcc551c682d470cd01a15cf70a
#
_cell.length_a   1.000
_cell.length_b   1.000
_cell.length_c   1.000
_cell.angle_alpha   90.00
_cell.angle_beta   90.00
_cell.angle_gamma   90.00
#
_symmetry.space_group_name_H-M   'P 1'
#
loop_
_entity.id
_entity.type
_entity.pdbx_description
1 polymer ?
#
loop_
_entity_poly.entity_id
_entity_poly.type
_entity_poly.pdbx_seq_one_letter_code
_entity_poly.pdbx_strand_id
1 'polypeptide(L)'
;PGGRGPWLSEDLRLYAQYAAFVEPDSCRVTYDANGLGGTAPADPTVYRYGEGAVVLLPDGLVQGPGREFLLWNTQPDGQGLDYLPGGTLRVAGDVTLYAIWGRTYTLTYDANAAEYTGELPAPKKYLQGITAPVAGYTLHRDGWLHLGWSTEPDGGIIYGSRYGDDMIPVTEDTTLYAVWVSPLRVRYETGLPADDPDRARLEKLLPTDERGYRYAGSTDPAYPSAIEVKAPEEPFTRDEYYFDGWKYERKYYWGDPYDVEVLPGETIDMRNDDPDELTLVLRAVWRAEADIRLIPYDAN
;
A
#
# COMPACT_ATOMS: atom_id res chain seq x y z
N PRO A 1 21.99 -66.41 -28.52
CA PRO A 1 21.17 -66.28 -29.69
C PRO A 1 20.31 -65.03 -29.57
N GLY A 2 20.81 -63.94 -30.10
CA GLY A 2 20.14 -62.64 -30.08
C GLY A 2 19.34 -62.48 -31.36
N GLY A 3 18.03 -62.50 -31.21
CA GLY A 3 17.10 -62.08 -32.26
C GLY A 3 17.22 -60.60 -32.50
N ARG A 4 17.86 -60.22 -33.61
CA ARG A 4 17.72 -58.88 -34.16
C ARG A 4 16.35 -58.81 -34.81
N GLY A 5 15.48 -57.91 -34.34
CA GLY A 5 14.26 -57.56 -35.04
C GLY A 5 14.52 -56.99 -36.41
N PRO A 6 13.57 -57.07 -37.32
CA PRO A 6 13.76 -56.62 -38.70
C PRO A 6 13.98 -55.10 -38.68
N TRP A 7 15.19 -54.71 -39.04
CA TRP A 7 15.48 -53.33 -39.36
C TRP A 7 14.70 -53.01 -40.63
N LEU A 8 13.89 -51.93 -40.59
CA LEU A 8 13.29 -51.38 -41.79
C LEU A 8 14.43 -50.99 -42.74
N SER A 9 14.65 -51.77 -43.76
CA SER A 9 15.70 -51.56 -44.75
C SER A 9 15.28 -50.70 -45.95
N GLU A 10 14.13 -50.04 -45.84
CA GLU A 10 13.67 -49.12 -46.87
C GLU A 10 13.64 -47.71 -46.30
N ASP A 11 14.24 -46.78 -47.00
CA ASP A 11 14.18 -45.37 -46.74
C ASP A 11 12.72 -44.92 -46.71
N LEU A 12 12.16 -44.63 -45.54
CA LEU A 12 10.80 -44.08 -45.41
C LEU A 12 10.83 -42.65 -45.97
N ARG A 13 10.33 -42.47 -47.18
CA ARG A 13 10.16 -41.14 -47.80
C ARG A 13 8.78 -40.60 -47.42
N LEU A 14 8.76 -39.59 -46.54
CA LEU A 14 7.55 -38.82 -46.29
C LEU A 14 7.42 -37.75 -47.36
N TYR A 15 6.33 -37.86 -48.11
CA TYR A 15 5.97 -36.81 -49.09
C TYR A 15 4.96 -35.86 -48.43
N ALA A 16 5.25 -34.57 -48.44
CA ALA A 16 4.27 -33.56 -48.10
C ALA A 16 3.16 -33.58 -49.13
N GLN A 17 1.95 -33.83 -48.71
CA GLN A 17 0.75 -33.67 -49.57
C GLN A 17 0.28 -32.24 -49.45
N TYR A 18 0.37 -31.49 -50.51
CA TYR A 18 -0.20 -30.17 -50.61
C TYR A 18 -1.57 -30.27 -51.29
N ALA A 19 -2.63 -29.97 -50.50
CA ALA A 19 -3.91 -29.66 -51.10
C ALA A 19 -3.90 -28.21 -51.56
N ALA A 20 -4.46 -27.91 -52.71
CA ALA A 20 -4.63 -26.53 -53.12
C ALA A 20 -5.56 -25.83 -52.10
N PHE A 21 -5.05 -24.80 -51.48
CA PHE A 21 -5.88 -23.93 -50.65
C PHE A 21 -6.77 -23.10 -51.56
N VAL A 22 -8.08 -23.29 -51.42
CA VAL A 22 -9.09 -22.47 -52.12
C VAL A 22 -9.52 -21.40 -51.13
N GLU A 23 -9.21 -20.15 -51.44
CA GLU A 23 -9.69 -19.02 -50.63
C GLU A 23 -11.23 -18.99 -50.64
N PRO A 24 -11.90 -18.90 -49.49
CA PRO A 24 -13.34 -18.78 -49.48
C PRO A 24 -13.78 -17.44 -50.13
N ASP A 25 -14.74 -17.47 -51.01
CA ASP A 25 -15.27 -16.28 -51.70
C ASP A 25 -15.94 -15.29 -50.74
N SER A 26 -16.37 -15.77 -49.57
CA SER A 26 -17.05 -14.97 -48.55
C SER A 26 -16.79 -15.53 -47.17
N CYS A 27 -16.58 -14.64 -46.23
CA CYS A 27 -16.34 -14.96 -44.79
C CYS A 27 -17.25 -14.11 -43.93
N ARG A 28 -17.60 -14.60 -42.75
CA ARG A 28 -18.42 -13.89 -41.77
C ARG A 28 -17.73 -13.84 -40.42
N VAL A 29 -17.96 -12.73 -39.70
CA VAL A 29 -17.62 -12.58 -38.30
C VAL A 29 -18.91 -12.63 -37.48
N THR A 30 -18.99 -13.58 -36.56
CA THR A 30 -20.10 -13.72 -35.62
C THR A 30 -19.63 -13.49 -34.18
N TYR A 31 -20.53 -13.10 -33.32
CA TYR A 31 -20.24 -12.83 -31.92
C TYR A 31 -21.14 -13.68 -31.04
N ASP A 32 -20.57 -14.19 -29.94
CA ASP A 32 -21.25 -15.05 -28.97
C ASP A 32 -21.05 -14.49 -27.54
N ALA A 33 -22.13 -14.35 -26.79
CA ALA A 33 -22.10 -13.88 -25.41
C ALA A 33 -21.41 -14.84 -24.44
N ASN A 34 -21.08 -16.04 -24.88
CA ASN A 34 -20.33 -17.06 -24.13
C ASN A 34 -20.93 -17.34 -22.73
N GLY A 35 -22.20 -17.65 -22.70
CA GLY A 35 -22.90 -18.17 -21.50
C GLY A 35 -23.41 -17.12 -20.53
N LEU A 36 -23.15 -15.83 -20.71
CA LEU A 36 -23.81 -14.74 -19.98
C LEU A 36 -24.97 -14.15 -20.78
N GLY A 37 -25.78 -13.33 -20.11
CA GLY A 37 -27.02 -12.79 -20.69
C GLY A 37 -26.80 -11.69 -21.72
N GLY A 38 -27.89 -11.31 -22.35
CA GLY A 38 -27.93 -10.26 -23.38
C GLY A 38 -27.86 -10.79 -24.79
N THR A 39 -27.77 -9.86 -25.74
CA THR A 39 -27.66 -10.19 -27.19
C THR A 39 -26.28 -9.75 -27.66
N ALA A 40 -25.51 -10.68 -28.16
CA ALA A 40 -24.23 -10.35 -28.78
C ALA A 40 -24.43 -9.46 -30.00
N PRO A 41 -23.49 -8.55 -30.30
CA PRO A 41 -23.60 -7.69 -31.47
C PRO A 41 -23.64 -8.51 -32.76
N ALA A 42 -24.31 -8.01 -33.76
CA ALA A 42 -24.41 -8.66 -35.08
C ALA A 42 -23.62 -7.87 -36.11
N ASP A 43 -22.74 -8.55 -36.82
CA ASP A 43 -22.04 -7.98 -37.96
C ASP A 43 -22.68 -8.52 -39.23
N PRO A 44 -23.43 -7.68 -40.00
CA PRO A 44 -24.08 -8.10 -41.25
C PRO A 44 -23.09 -8.17 -42.41
N THR A 45 -21.84 -7.76 -42.24
CA THR A 45 -20.86 -7.64 -43.31
C THR A 45 -20.39 -9.01 -43.78
N VAL A 46 -20.26 -9.12 -45.10
CA VAL A 46 -19.63 -10.27 -45.75
C VAL A 46 -18.26 -9.83 -46.23
N TYR A 47 -17.24 -10.47 -45.70
CA TYR A 47 -15.85 -10.16 -45.96
C TYR A 47 -15.25 -11.07 -47.05
N ARG A 48 -14.24 -10.57 -47.72
CA ARG A 48 -13.37 -11.40 -48.57
C ARG A 48 -12.25 -11.99 -47.74
N TYR A 49 -11.70 -13.11 -48.17
CA TYR A 49 -10.51 -13.67 -47.54
C TYR A 49 -9.38 -12.63 -47.45
N GLY A 50 -8.81 -12.50 -46.27
CA GLY A 50 -7.72 -11.55 -45.99
C GLY A 50 -8.15 -10.11 -45.72
N GLU A 51 -9.45 -9.79 -45.81
CA GLU A 51 -9.98 -8.46 -45.52
C GLU A 51 -9.95 -8.19 -44.02
N GLY A 52 -9.83 -6.92 -43.63
CA GLY A 52 -9.84 -6.48 -42.20
C GLY A 52 -11.29 -6.19 -41.77
N ALA A 53 -11.73 -6.84 -40.67
CA ALA A 53 -12.99 -6.54 -40.01
C ALA A 53 -12.68 -5.71 -38.72
N VAL A 54 -13.49 -4.67 -38.49
CA VAL A 54 -13.44 -3.95 -37.22
C VAL A 54 -14.22 -4.77 -36.19
N VAL A 55 -13.55 -5.09 -35.05
CA VAL A 55 -14.16 -5.83 -33.95
C VAL A 55 -15.19 -4.96 -33.25
N LEU A 56 -16.43 -5.45 -33.16
CA LEU A 56 -17.54 -4.68 -32.61
C LEU A 56 -17.43 -4.49 -31.10
N LEU A 57 -18.02 -3.41 -30.58
CA LEU A 57 -18.22 -3.17 -29.16
C LEU A 57 -19.14 -4.26 -28.57
N PRO A 58 -19.05 -4.55 -27.27
CA PRO A 58 -19.87 -5.55 -26.60
C PRO A 58 -21.30 -5.05 -26.29
N ASP A 59 -21.83 -4.20 -27.18
CA ASP A 59 -23.16 -3.60 -27.03
C ASP A 59 -24.24 -4.68 -26.99
N GLY A 60 -25.16 -4.55 -26.02
CA GLY A 60 -26.25 -5.51 -25.84
C GLY A 60 -25.89 -6.70 -24.93
N LEU A 61 -24.63 -6.90 -24.57
CA LEU A 61 -24.25 -7.89 -23.59
C LEU A 61 -24.66 -7.44 -22.19
N VAL A 62 -25.22 -8.36 -21.41
CA VAL A 62 -25.56 -8.13 -20.00
C VAL A 62 -24.50 -8.75 -19.12
N GLN A 63 -23.80 -7.90 -18.39
CA GLN A 63 -22.82 -8.33 -17.38
C GLN A 63 -23.55 -9.02 -16.24
N GLY A 64 -23.10 -10.21 -15.86
CA GLY A 64 -23.60 -10.88 -14.67
C GLY A 64 -23.04 -10.25 -13.40
N PRO A 65 -23.63 -10.53 -12.22
CA PRO A 65 -23.09 -10.06 -10.93
C PRO A 65 -21.62 -10.44 -10.77
N GLY A 66 -20.77 -9.47 -10.44
CA GLY A 66 -19.35 -9.70 -10.22
C GLY A 66 -18.59 -10.18 -11.45
N ARG A 67 -19.07 -9.87 -12.67
CA ARG A 67 -18.38 -10.17 -13.92
C ARG A 67 -18.40 -8.99 -14.85
N GLU A 68 -17.30 -8.75 -15.55
CA GLU A 68 -17.13 -7.71 -16.54
C GLU A 68 -16.60 -8.30 -17.84
N PHE A 69 -17.04 -7.75 -18.98
CA PHE A 69 -16.50 -8.10 -20.27
C PHE A 69 -15.04 -7.64 -20.36
N LEU A 70 -14.16 -8.54 -20.79
CA LEU A 70 -12.72 -8.25 -20.94
C LEU A 70 -12.37 -8.01 -22.41
N LEU A 71 -12.69 -8.96 -23.25
CA LEU A 71 -12.28 -8.98 -24.65
C LEU A 71 -13.09 -10.04 -25.41
N TRP A 72 -12.90 -10.08 -26.70
CA TRP A 72 -13.37 -11.13 -27.58
C TRP A 72 -12.25 -12.14 -27.83
N ASN A 73 -12.56 -13.45 -27.88
CA ASN A 73 -11.57 -14.48 -28.18
C ASN A 73 -12.12 -15.46 -29.22
N THR A 74 -11.27 -16.04 -30.08
CA THR A 74 -11.66 -17.01 -31.09
C THR A 74 -12.07 -18.37 -30.52
N GLN A 75 -11.89 -18.60 -29.22
CA GLN A 75 -12.32 -19.80 -28.52
C GLN A 75 -13.09 -19.44 -27.24
N PRO A 76 -14.15 -20.21 -26.88
CA PRO A 76 -15.00 -19.88 -25.74
C PRO A 76 -14.28 -20.02 -24.38
N ASP A 77 -13.20 -20.76 -24.31
CA ASP A 77 -12.37 -20.95 -23.12
C ASP A 77 -11.26 -19.90 -22.95
N GLY A 78 -11.16 -18.94 -23.92
CA GLY A 78 -10.15 -17.89 -23.90
C GLY A 78 -8.74 -18.32 -24.31
N GLN A 79 -8.55 -19.55 -24.82
CA GLN A 79 -7.24 -20.05 -25.24
C GLN A 79 -6.89 -19.72 -26.70
N GLY A 80 -7.81 -19.09 -27.43
CA GLY A 80 -7.60 -18.65 -28.79
C GLY A 80 -6.90 -17.30 -28.92
N LEU A 81 -7.19 -16.57 -30.02
CA LEU A 81 -6.63 -15.25 -30.22
C LEU A 81 -7.55 -14.17 -29.65
N ASP A 82 -6.93 -13.24 -28.92
CA ASP A 82 -7.60 -12.12 -28.26
C ASP A 82 -7.80 -10.93 -29.20
N TYR A 83 -8.98 -10.32 -29.11
CA TYR A 83 -9.34 -9.11 -29.85
C TYR A 83 -10.03 -8.10 -28.92
N LEU A 84 -9.51 -6.90 -28.86
CA LEU A 84 -10.16 -5.80 -28.18
C LEU A 84 -11.24 -5.17 -29.08
N PRO A 85 -12.35 -4.69 -28.50
CA PRO A 85 -13.33 -3.89 -29.25
C PRO A 85 -12.69 -2.69 -29.94
N GLY A 86 -13.09 -2.45 -31.20
CA GLY A 86 -12.48 -1.43 -32.06
C GLY A 86 -11.17 -1.82 -32.71
N GLY A 87 -10.59 -2.96 -32.33
CA GLY A 87 -9.44 -3.54 -33.02
C GLY A 87 -9.74 -4.07 -34.39
N THR A 88 -8.74 -4.57 -35.09
CA THR A 88 -8.89 -5.14 -36.44
C THR A 88 -8.61 -6.63 -36.42
N LEU A 89 -9.56 -7.43 -36.94
CA LEU A 89 -9.42 -8.85 -37.18
C LEU A 89 -9.16 -9.08 -38.68
N ARG A 90 -8.11 -9.79 -39.05
CA ARG A 90 -7.91 -10.25 -40.42
C ARG A 90 -8.73 -11.52 -40.64
N VAL A 91 -9.74 -11.45 -41.52
CA VAL A 91 -10.69 -12.54 -41.77
C VAL A 91 -10.07 -13.56 -42.74
N ALA A 92 -9.85 -14.79 -42.26
CA ALA A 92 -9.26 -15.89 -43.04
C ALA A 92 -10.24 -17.09 -43.20
N GLY A 93 -11.52 -16.84 -42.99
CA GLY A 93 -12.62 -17.80 -42.99
C GLY A 93 -13.72 -17.32 -42.06
N ASP A 94 -14.82 -18.08 -41.96
CA ASP A 94 -15.83 -17.80 -40.95
C ASP A 94 -15.21 -17.90 -39.55
N VAL A 95 -15.48 -16.91 -38.71
CA VAL A 95 -14.98 -16.85 -37.36
C VAL A 95 -16.06 -16.44 -36.37
N THR A 96 -16.10 -17.11 -35.22
CA THR A 96 -16.91 -16.69 -34.08
C THR A 96 -16.00 -16.10 -33.01
N LEU A 97 -16.35 -14.91 -32.53
CA LEU A 97 -15.70 -14.24 -31.42
C LEU A 97 -16.56 -14.40 -30.17
N TYR A 98 -16.02 -15.07 -29.18
CA TYR A 98 -16.65 -15.36 -27.90
C TYR A 98 -16.29 -14.29 -26.89
N ALA A 99 -17.28 -13.78 -26.15
CA ALA A 99 -17.04 -12.86 -25.04
C ALA A 99 -16.26 -13.58 -23.92
N ILE A 100 -15.17 -12.97 -23.50
CA ILE A 100 -14.42 -13.43 -22.32
C ILE A 100 -14.78 -12.54 -21.13
N TRP A 101 -15.18 -13.17 -20.04
CA TRP A 101 -15.68 -12.54 -18.84
C TRP A 101 -14.70 -12.70 -17.69
N GLY A 102 -14.31 -11.57 -17.08
CA GLY A 102 -13.51 -11.55 -15.86
C GLY A 102 -14.39 -11.47 -14.61
N ARG A 103 -14.00 -12.18 -13.56
CA ARG A 103 -14.59 -11.97 -12.24
C ARG A 103 -14.05 -10.67 -11.65
N THR A 104 -14.93 -9.87 -11.06
CA THR A 104 -14.57 -8.64 -10.36
C THR A 104 -14.96 -8.71 -8.90
N TYR A 105 -14.17 -8.04 -8.08
CA TYR A 105 -14.43 -7.84 -6.66
C TYR A 105 -14.35 -6.36 -6.32
N THR A 106 -15.08 -5.97 -5.28
CA THR A 106 -15.16 -4.59 -4.82
C THR A 106 -14.25 -4.36 -3.63
N LEU A 107 -13.40 -3.35 -3.73
CA LEU A 107 -12.65 -2.80 -2.59
C LEU A 107 -13.44 -1.62 -2.04
N THR A 108 -13.83 -1.68 -0.77
CA THR A 108 -14.57 -0.66 -0.04
C THR A 108 -13.74 -0.15 1.14
N TYR A 109 -14.11 1.01 1.66
CA TYR A 109 -13.44 1.64 2.80
C TYR A 109 -14.47 1.98 3.89
N ASP A 110 -14.09 1.75 5.13
CA ASP A 110 -14.87 2.06 6.33
C ASP A 110 -14.02 2.93 7.26
N ALA A 111 -14.60 4.03 7.75
CA ALA A 111 -13.90 4.93 8.66
C ALA A 111 -13.58 4.30 10.02
N ASN A 112 -14.23 3.18 10.35
CA ASN A 112 -14.03 2.49 11.63
C ASN A 112 -14.12 3.43 12.85
N ALA A 113 -14.97 4.45 12.75
CA ALA A 113 -15.19 5.46 13.77
C ALA A 113 -16.59 6.08 13.62
N ALA A 114 -17.23 6.36 14.76
CA ALA A 114 -18.55 7.02 14.76
C ALA A 114 -18.47 8.50 14.36
N GLU A 115 -17.35 9.16 14.71
CA GLU A 115 -17.11 10.56 14.41
C GLU A 115 -15.75 10.72 13.73
N TYR A 116 -15.76 11.33 12.56
CA TYR A 116 -14.57 11.66 11.76
C TYR A 116 -14.92 12.76 10.75
N THR A 117 -13.92 13.35 10.13
CA THR A 117 -14.04 14.28 9.01
C THR A 117 -13.20 13.82 7.84
N GLY A 118 -13.45 14.39 6.65
CA GLY A 118 -12.84 13.95 5.40
C GLY A 118 -13.76 13.03 4.60
N GLU A 119 -13.31 12.60 3.44
CA GLU A 119 -14.07 11.75 2.53
C GLU A 119 -13.50 10.33 2.50
N LEU A 120 -14.39 9.35 2.69
CA LEU A 120 -14.04 7.96 2.43
C LEU A 120 -13.78 7.76 0.94
N PRO A 121 -12.73 7.01 0.58
CA PRO A 121 -12.52 6.64 -0.80
C PRO A 121 -13.73 5.89 -1.36
N ALA A 122 -14.15 6.25 -2.58
CA ALA A 122 -15.28 5.58 -3.22
C ALA A 122 -14.97 4.09 -3.47
N PRO A 123 -15.97 3.21 -3.31
CA PRO A 123 -15.81 1.80 -3.66
C PRO A 123 -15.37 1.63 -5.11
N LYS A 124 -14.42 0.72 -5.36
CA LYS A 124 -13.88 0.47 -6.69
C LYS A 124 -13.80 -1.02 -6.99
N LYS A 125 -14.20 -1.37 -8.21
CA LYS A 125 -14.10 -2.75 -8.69
C LYS A 125 -12.75 -3.02 -9.34
N TYR A 126 -12.25 -4.23 -9.10
CA TYR A 126 -11.01 -4.73 -9.67
C TYR A 126 -11.21 -6.16 -10.18
N LEU A 127 -10.51 -6.52 -11.23
CA LEU A 127 -10.48 -7.90 -11.70
C LEU A 127 -9.82 -8.82 -10.67
N GLN A 128 -10.32 -10.05 -10.58
CA GLN A 128 -9.73 -11.07 -9.71
C GLN A 128 -8.24 -11.26 -10.02
N GLY A 129 -7.45 -11.32 -8.95
CA GLY A 129 -6.03 -11.66 -9.04
C GLY A 129 -5.11 -10.47 -9.36
N ILE A 130 -5.66 -9.27 -9.58
CA ILE A 130 -4.81 -8.09 -9.62
C ILE A 130 -4.56 -7.54 -8.22
N THR A 131 -3.46 -6.81 -8.10
CA THR A 131 -3.11 -6.06 -6.90
C THR A 131 -3.63 -4.63 -7.05
N ALA A 132 -4.49 -4.19 -6.12
CA ALA A 132 -5.11 -2.87 -6.15
C ALA A 132 -4.34 -1.88 -5.27
N PRO A 133 -4.15 -0.62 -5.71
CA PRO A 133 -3.59 0.41 -4.85
C PRO A 133 -4.57 0.75 -3.72
N VAL A 134 -4.01 0.85 -2.51
CA VAL A 134 -4.74 1.30 -1.33
C VAL A 134 -4.77 2.83 -1.31
N ALA A 135 -5.91 3.41 -0.97
CA ALA A 135 -6.07 4.86 -0.91
C ALA A 135 -5.20 5.48 0.20
N GLY A 136 -4.69 6.68 -0.08
CA GLY A 136 -4.00 7.48 0.92
C GLY A 136 -4.91 8.01 2.04
N TYR A 137 -4.32 8.78 2.94
CA TYR A 137 -4.99 9.34 4.10
C TYR A 137 -5.90 10.51 3.70
N THR A 138 -7.18 10.38 3.94
CA THR A 138 -8.17 11.42 3.68
C THR A 138 -9.08 11.71 4.89
N LEU A 139 -8.91 10.91 5.95
CA LEU A 139 -9.76 10.98 7.15
C LEU A 139 -9.02 11.64 8.30
N HIS A 140 -9.75 12.38 9.11
CA HIS A 140 -9.27 12.96 10.35
C HIS A 140 -10.24 12.67 11.49
N ARG A 141 -9.71 12.38 12.68
CA ARG A 141 -10.44 12.15 13.92
C ARG A 141 -9.72 12.84 15.06
N ASP A 142 -10.44 13.69 15.80
CA ASP A 142 -9.85 14.45 16.91
C ASP A 142 -9.24 13.53 17.96
N GLY A 143 -7.99 13.81 18.33
CA GLY A 143 -7.24 13.04 19.32
C GLY A 143 -6.68 11.71 18.83
N TRP A 144 -6.80 11.40 17.53
CA TRP A 144 -6.32 10.16 16.92
C TRP A 144 -5.52 10.41 15.66
N LEU A 145 -4.53 9.57 15.43
CA LEU A 145 -3.78 9.50 14.18
C LEU A 145 -4.39 8.40 13.29
N HIS A 146 -4.63 8.70 12.03
CA HIS A 146 -4.91 7.71 11.01
C HIS A 146 -3.59 7.06 10.58
N LEU A 147 -3.38 5.79 10.94
CA LEU A 147 -2.13 5.08 10.64
C LEU A 147 -2.16 4.42 9.27
N GLY A 148 -3.32 4.03 8.78
CA GLY A 148 -3.52 3.33 7.53
C GLY A 148 -4.83 2.55 7.52
N TRP A 149 -4.88 1.50 6.74
CA TRP A 149 -6.05 0.68 6.55
C TRP A 149 -5.76 -0.79 6.90
N SER A 150 -6.74 -1.50 7.42
CA SER A 150 -6.64 -2.94 7.70
C SER A 150 -7.85 -3.68 7.15
N THR A 151 -7.69 -4.95 6.83
CA THR A 151 -8.81 -5.85 6.49
C THR A 151 -9.66 -6.24 7.69
N GLU A 152 -9.20 -5.93 8.90
CA GLU A 152 -9.88 -6.24 10.15
C GLU A 152 -10.18 -4.95 10.93
N PRO A 153 -11.38 -4.81 11.55
CA PRO A 153 -11.76 -3.60 12.26
C PRO A 153 -10.90 -3.29 13.50
N ASP A 154 -10.35 -4.32 14.13
CA ASP A 154 -9.51 -4.23 15.33
C ASP A 154 -8.02 -4.12 15.04
N GLY A 155 -7.66 -3.95 13.79
CA GLY A 155 -6.29 -3.86 13.32
C GLY A 155 -5.75 -5.20 12.84
N GLY A 156 -4.46 -5.22 12.50
CA GLY A 156 -3.81 -6.37 11.89
C GLY A 156 -2.73 -5.88 10.95
N ILE A 157 -2.66 -6.43 9.72
CA ILE A 157 -1.75 -5.92 8.68
C ILE A 157 -2.27 -4.56 8.23
N ILE A 158 -1.42 -3.54 8.28
CA ILE A 158 -1.76 -2.16 7.93
C ILE A 158 -1.25 -1.86 6.52
N TYR A 159 -2.19 -1.45 5.65
CA TYR A 159 -1.93 -1.00 4.29
C TYR A 159 -1.91 0.53 4.21
N GLY A 160 -1.18 1.09 3.25
CA GLY A 160 -1.14 2.53 3.02
C GLY A 160 -0.38 3.29 4.11
N SER A 161 0.38 2.61 4.98
CA SER A 161 1.29 3.21 5.95
C SER A 161 2.72 3.18 5.42
N ARG A 162 3.64 3.92 6.06
CA ARG A 162 5.07 3.88 5.72
C ARG A 162 5.66 2.46 5.77
N TYR A 163 5.09 1.58 6.58
CA TYR A 163 5.57 0.20 6.79
C TYR A 163 4.66 -0.85 6.17
N GLY A 164 3.55 -0.43 5.57
CA GLY A 164 2.58 -1.32 4.94
C GLY A 164 2.72 -1.34 3.42
N ASP A 165 2.19 -2.37 2.82
CA ASP A 165 2.03 -2.41 1.38
C ASP A 165 0.98 -1.38 0.95
N ASP A 166 1.35 -0.51 -0.01
CA ASP A 166 0.39 0.40 -0.65
C ASP A 166 -0.54 -0.35 -1.63
N MET A 167 -0.43 -1.66 -1.67
CA MET A 167 -1.10 -2.54 -2.62
C MET A 167 -1.72 -3.73 -1.89
N ILE A 168 -2.94 -4.10 -2.27
CA ILE A 168 -3.63 -5.28 -1.73
C ILE A 168 -4.04 -6.24 -2.86
N PRO A 169 -3.81 -7.56 -2.72
CA PRO A 169 -4.30 -8.54 -3.68
C PRO A 169 -5.83 -8.65 -3.61
N VAL A 170 -6.50 -8.50 -4.76
CA VAL A 170 -7.97 -8.57 -4.84
C VAL A 170 -8.40 -9.98 -5.22
N THR A 171 -8.84 -10.77 -4.25
CA THR A 171 -9.30 -12.15 -4.42
C THR A 171 -10.76 -12.36 -4.07
N GLU A 172 -11.36 -11.39 -3.36
CA GLU A 172 -12.75 -11.36 -2.92
C GLU A 172 -13.20 -9.92 -2.66
N ASP A 173 -14.50 -9.70 -2.42
CA ASP A 173 -15.00 -8.40 -1.96
C ASP A 173 -14.37 -8.09 -0.60
N THR A 174 -13.67 -6.96 -0.52
CA THR A 174 -12.86 -6.60 0.64
C THR A 174 -13.26 -5.24 1.17
N THR A 175 -13.39 -5.13 2.49
CA THR A 175 -13.54 -3.85 3.17
C THR A 175 -12.25 -3.53 3.92
N LEU A 176 -11.73 -2.33 3.71
CA LEU A 176 -10.60 -1.79 4.43
C LEU A 176 -11.10 -0.83 5.52
N TYR A 177 -10.73 -1.10 6.75
CA TYR A 177 -11.09 -0.33 7.93
C TYR A 177 -9.96 0.62 8.30
N ALA A 178 -10.29 1.89 8.58
CA ALA A 178 -9.29 2.84 9.05
C ALA A 178 -8.70 2.39 10.40
N VAL A 179 -7.38 2.46 10.51
CA VAL A 179 -6.66 2.16 11.75
C VAL A 179 -6.32 3.45 12.46
N TRP A 180 -6.88 3.60 13.66
CA TRP A 180 -6.70 4.77 14.50
C TRP A 180 -5.82 4.45 15.69
N VAL A 181 -4.81 5.27 15.92
CA VAL A 181 -3.87 5.14 17.04
C VAL A 181 -3.74 6.46 17.78
N SER A 182 -3.37 6.42 19.06
CA SER A 182 -3.11 7.64 19.82
C SER A 182 -1.87 8.34 19.30
N PRO A 183 -1.85 9.69 19.23
CA PRO A 183 -0.65 10.43 18.90
C PRO A 183 0.41 10.25 19.99
N LEU A 184 1.68 10.33 19.59
CA LEU A 184 2.80 10.34 20.52
C LEU A 184 2.71 11.54 21.45
N ARG A 185 3.01 11.34 22.73
CA ARG A 185 3.13 12.39 23.74
C ARG A 185 4.58 12.55 24.17
N VAL A 186 4.91 13.74 24.63
CA VAL A 186 6.24 14.03 25.21
C VAL A 186 6.09 14.23 26.70
N ARG A 187 6.95 13.57 27.45
CA ARG A 187 7.03 13.72 28.90
C ARG A 187 8.47 14.01 29.31
N TYR A 188 8.63 14.97 30.20
CA TYR A 188 9.91 15.34 30.78
C TYR A 188 10.03 14.74 32.16
N GLU A 189 11.21 14.26 32.53
CA GLU A 189 11.54 13.68 33.86
C GLU A 189 12.84 14.27 34.37
N THR A 190 12.97 14.35 35.69
CA THR A 190 14.18 14.89 36.35
C THR A 190 15.43 14.02 36.16
N GLY A 191 15.26 12.78 35.72
CA GLY A 191 16.37 11.82 35.59
C GLY A 191 16.95 11.37 36.95
N LEU A 192 16.31 11.75 38.07
CA LEU A 192 16.79 11.49 39.41
C LEU A 192 16.13 10.26 40.05
N PRO A 193 16.83 9.55 40.96
CA PRO A 193 16.26 8.49 41.78
C PRO A 193 15.03 8.95 42.58
N ALA A 194 14.18 8.02 42.98
CA ALA A 194 12.95 8.33 43.70
C ALA A 194 13.18 8.95 45.08
N ASP A 195 14.29 8.62 45.68
CA ASP A 195 14.74 9.07 47.00
C ASP A 195 15.64 10.32 47.01
N ASP A 196 15.88 10.89 45.80
CA ASP A 196 16.69 12.10 45.69
C ASP A 196 15.94 13.31 46.27
N PRO A 197 16.57 14.08 47.19
CA PRO A 197 15.92 15.18 47.89
C PRO A 197 15.47 16.33 47.00
N ASP A 198 16.12 16.54 45.86
CA ASP A 198 15.81 17.61 44.93
C ASP A 198 14.68 17.21 43.96
N ARG A 199 14.38 15.94 43.82
CA ARG A 199 13.43 15.43 42.80
C ARG A 199 12.07 16.13 42.84
N ALA A 200 11.44 16.17 44.02
CA ALA A 200 10.10 16.74 44.17
C ALA A 200 10.04 18.25 43.90
N ARG A 201 11.14 18.97 44.10
CA ARG A 201 11.27 20.39 43.77
C ARG A 201 11.44 20.56 42.28
N LEU A 202 12.31 19.80 41.64
CA LEU A 202 12.63 19.88 40.23
C LEU A 202 11.47 19.36 39.32
N GLU A 203 10.70 18.39 39.80
CA GLU A 203 9.51 17.91 39.07
C GLU A 203 8.49 19.04 38.80
N LYS A 204 8.40 20.06 39.64
CA LYS A 204 7.52 21.21 39.45
C LYS A 204 8.00 22.20 38.40
N LEU A 205 9.28 22.12 38.04
CA LEU A 205 9.94 22.98 37.04
C LEU A 205 10.09 22.31 35.69
N LEU A 206 9.65 21.05 35.58
CA LEU A 206 9.66 20.33 34.29
C LEU A 206 8.71 20.98 33.29
N PRO A 207 9.13 21.09 32.05
CA PRO A 207 8.23 21.59 31.01
C PRO A 207 7.08 20.61 30.76
N THR A 208 5.93 21.15 30.34
CA THR A 208 4.79 20.38 29.88
C THR A 208 4.63 20.52 28.37
N ASP A 209 4.29 19.44 27.69
CA ASP A 209 3.92 19.46 26.30
C ASP A 209 2.63 18.65 26.08
N GLU A 210 1.53 19.34 25.88
CA GLU A 210 0.22 18.75 25.70
C GLU A 210 -0.06 18.39 24.24
N ARG A 211 0.82 18.77 23.30
CA ARG A 211 0.67 18.47 21.88
C ARG A 211 0.81 16.97 21.62
N GLY A 212 0.06 16.51 20.63
CA GLY A 212 0.30 15.22 20.04
C GLY A 212 1.26 15.34 18.87
N TYR A 213 2.00 14.29 18.62
CA TYR A 213 2.95 14.21 17.51
C TYR A 213 2.71 12.94 16.72
N ARG A 214 2.96 13.01 15.40
CA ARG A 214 3.02 11.81 14.59
C ARG A 214 4.39 11.16 14.71
N TYR A 215 4.41 9.85 14.57
CA TYR A 215 5.61 9.03 14.55
C TYR A 215 5.73 8.29 13.23
N ALA A 216 6.79 7.51 13.09
CA ALA A 216 7.02 6.71 11.90
C ALA A 216 5.75 5.92 11.50
N GLY A 217 5.45 5.91 10.21
CA GLY A 217 4.25 5.26 9.66
C GLY A 217 3.05 6.17 9.45
N SER A 218 2.92 7.28 10.21
CA SER A 218 1.84 8.24 9.98
C SER A 218 2.29 9.39 9.09
N THR A 219 1.45 9.76 8.12
CA THR A 219 1.59 10.97 7.30
C THR A 219 0.51 12.01 7.61
N ASP A 220 -0.31 11.79 8.66
CA ASP A 220 -1.40 12.67 9.05
C ASP A 220 -0.86 14.10 9.27
N PRO A 221 -1.28 15.09 8.45
CA PRO A 221 -0.77 16.46 8.54
C PRO A 221 -1.27 17.23 9.78
N ALA A 222 -2.30 16.73 10.47
CA ALA A 222 -2.84 17.35 11.68
C ALA A 222 -1.86 17.33 12.85
N TYR A 223 -0.86 16.43 12.79
CA TYR A 223 0.14 16.27 13.84
C TYR A 223 1.56 16.49 13.31
N PRO A 224 2.37 17.34 13.97
CA PRO A 224 3.76 17.53 13.59
C PRO A 224 4.60 16.27 13.85
N SER A 225 5.64 16.05 13.03
CA SER A 225 6.64 15.00 13.27
C SER A 225 7.86 15.50 14.03
N ALA A 226 8.03 16.82 14.12
CA ALA A 226 9.14 17.48 14.75
C ALA A 226 8.75 17.94 16.15
N ILE A 227 9.50 17.49 17.16
CA ILE A 227 9.34 17.86 18.57
C ILE A 227 10.39 18.91 18.88
N GLU A 228 9.97 20.12 19.18
CA GLU A 228 10.84 21.15 19.73
C GLU A 228 11.06 20.88 21.22
N VAL A 229 12.31 20.66 21.59
CA VAL A 229 12.71 20.31 22.97
C VAL A 229 12.60 21.55 23.84
N LYS A 230 11.80 21.47 24.90
CA LYS A 230 11.53 22.61 25.80
C LYS A 230 12.59 22.72 26.88
N ALA A 231 12.87 23.95 27.30
CA ALA A 231 13.66 24.24 28.50
C ALA A 231 12.81 24.03 29.76
N PRO A 232 13.43 23.61 30.89
CA PRO A 232 12.76 23.61 32.18
C PRO A 232 12.57 25.06 32.67
N GLU A 233 11.69 25.25 33.67
CA GLU A 233 11.54 26.53 34.33
C GLU A 233 12.73 26.78 35.27
N GLU A 234 13.21 28.01 35.34
CA GLU A 234 14.30 28.38 36.20
C GLU A 234 13.80 28.72 37.65
N PRO A 235 14.56 28.41 38.67
CA PRO A 235 15.91 27.81 38.69
C PRO A 235 15.87 26.26 38.67
N PHE A 236 16.32 25.66 37.57
CA PHE A 236 16.43 24.21 37.42
C PHE A 236 17.90 23.77 37.77
N THR A 237 18.25 23.86 39.00
CA THR A 237 19.62 23.67 39.52
C THR A 237 19.68 22.69 40.67
N ARG A 238 20.85 22.06 40.89
CA ARG A 238 21.20 21.21 42.05
C ARG A 238 22.57 21.63 42.59
N ASP A 239 22.81 21.38 43.88
CA ASP A 239 24.12 21.61 44.44
C ASP A 239 25.16 20.71 43.76
N GLU A 240 26.29 21.33 43.36
CA GLU A 240 27.42 20.67 42.68
C GLU A 240 27.15 20.11 41.29
N TYR A 241 25.92 20.33 40.74
CA TYR A 241 25.55 19.86 39.39
C TYR A 241 24.87 20.96 38.60
N TYR A 242 25.09 20.92 37.28
CA TYR A 242 24.35 21.74 36.34
C TYR A 242 23.52 20.86 35.38
N PHE A 243 22.43 21.43 34.88
CA PHE A 243 21.60 20.82 33.85
C PHE A 243 22.28 20.95 32.50
N ASP A 244 22.56 19.83 31.81
CA ASP A 244 23.28 19.77 30.54
C ASP A 244 22.38 19.37 29.35
N GLY A 245 21.07 19.38 29.53
CA GLY A 245 20.12 19.02 28.53
C GLY A 245 19.29 17.79 28.89
N TRP A 246 18.72 17.21 27.91
CA TRP A 246 17.84 16.05 28.01
C TRP A 246 18.44 14.85 27.31
N LYS A 247 18.08 13.66 27.73
CA LYS A 247 18.35 12.42 26.98
C LYS A 247 17.10 11.58 26.83
N TYR A 248 17.01 10.88 25.72
CA TYR A 248 15.97 9.88 25.46
C TYR A 248 16.56 8.64 24.83
N GLU A 249 15.89 7.51 25.01
CA GLU A 249 16.25 6.26 24.37
C GLU A 249 15.68 6.25 22.95
N ARG A 250 16.58 6.13 21.96
CA ARG A 250 16.21 5.98 20.55
C ARG A 250 16.23 4.52 20.16
N LYS A 251 15.10 4.04 19.62
CA LYS A 251 14.96 2.68 19.13
C LYS A 251 14.83 2.70 17.61
N TYR A 252 15.57 1.83 16.95
CA TYR A 252 15.40 1.57 15.53
C TYR A 252 14.74 0.21 15.33
N TYR A 253 14.04 0.04 14.26
CA TYR A 253 13.45 -1.25 13.88
C TYR A 253 14.49 -2.39 13.78
N TRP A 254 15.75 -2.04 13.49
CA TRP A 254 16.89 -2.95 13.43
C TRP A 254 18.06 -2.36 14.21
N GLY A 255 18.26 -2.81 15.43
CA GLY A 255 19.41 -2.42 16.26
C GLY A 255 19.09 -2.33 17.74
N ASP A 256 20.16 -2.29 18.56
CA ASP A 256 19.99 -2.06 19.99
C ASP A 256 19.61 -0.59 20.25
N PRO A 257 18.74 -0.34 21.23
CA PRO A 257 18.41 1.02 21.64
C PRO A 257 19.65 1.74 22.21
N TYR A 258 19.73 3.05 22.00
CA TYR A 258 20.80 3.87 22.53
C TYR A 258 20.30 5.25 22.99
N ASP A 259 20.98 5.82 23.99
CA ASP A 259 20.66 7.15 24.49
C ASP A 259 21.13 8.24 23.52
N VAL A 260 20.26 9.21 23.27
CA VAL A 260 20.55 10.43 22.51
C VAL A 260 20.39 11.61 23.44
N GLU A 261 21.41 12.46 23.52
CA GLU A 261 21.37 13.72 24.25
C GLU A 261 20.92 14.85 23.31
N VAL A 262 20.07 15.75 23.83
CA VAL A 262 19.51 16.89 23.09
C VAL A 262 19.43 18.12 24.01
N LEU A 263 19.64 19.29 23.44
CA LEU A 263 19.55 20.56 24.18
C LEU A 263 18.15 21.19 24.03
N PRO A 264 17.73 22.02 24.99
CA PRO A 264 16.56 22.87 24.82
C PRO A 264 16.68 23.72 23.55
N GLY A 265 15.59 23.79 22.77
CA GLY A 265 15.55 24.47 21.47
C GLY A 265 15.95 23.60 20.28
N GLU A 266 16.57 22.46 20.48
CA GLU A 266 16.81 21.49 19.42
C GLU A 266 15.52 20.76 19.03
N THR A 267 15.56 20.09 17.88
CA THR A 267 14.41 19.39 17.30
C THR A 267 14.68 17.90 17.21
N ILE A 268 13.75 17.10 17.72
CA ILE A 268 13.72 15.64 17.52
C ILE A 268 12.76 15.33 16.37
N ASP A 269 13.23 14.62 15.37
CA ASP A 269 12.43 14.20 14.22
C ASP A 269 11.98 12.76 14.37
N MET A 270 10.69 12.56 14.61
CA MET A 270 10.07 11.25 14.85
C MET A 270 9.68 10.49 13.58
N ARG A 271 9.99 11.00 12.39
CA ARG A 271 9.61 10.34 11.13
C ARG A 271 10.26 8.97 10.94
N ASN A 272 11.35 8.71 11.61
CA ASN A 272 12.12 7.47 11.49
C ASN A 272 12.13 6.62 12.77
N ASP A 273 11.49 7.09 13.82
CA ASP A 273 11.49 6.43 15.11
C ASP A 273 10.15 5.72 15.32
N ASP A 274 10.21 4.47 15.75
CA ASP A 274 9.06 3.66 16.13
C ASP A 274 9.10 3.45 17.64
N PRO A 275 8.45 4.34 18.42
CA PRO A 275 8.42 4.16 19.85
C PRO A 275 7.52 2.96 20.20
N ASP A 276 8.04 1.99 20.91
CA ASP A 276 7.24 0.89 21.48
C ASP A 276 6.16 1.43 22.43
N GLU A 277 6.36 2.66 22.92
CA GLU A 277 5.44 3.38 23.78
C GLU A 277 4.98 4.67 23.11
N LEU A 278 3.71 5.00 23.26
CA LEU A 278 3.11 6.24 22.73
C LEU A 278 3.54 7.49 23.55
N THR A 279 4.68 7.41 24.24
CA THR A 279 5.24 8.49 25.04
C THR A 279 6.76 8.54 24.92
N LEU A 280 7.27 9.61 24.33
CA LEU A 280 8.70 9.91 24.35
C LEU A 280 9.07 10.51 25.72
N VAL A 281 9.96 9.88 26.44
CA VAL A 281 10.41 10.35 27.75
C VAL A 281 11.78 11.02 27.63
N LEU A 282 11.82 12.31 27.93
CA LEU A 282 13.04 13.13 27.98
C LEU A 282 13.50 13.26 29.42
N ARG A 283 14.64 12.65 29.78
CA ARG A 283 15.21 12.67 31.11
C ARG A 283 16.33 13.69 31.20
N ALA A 284 16.31 14.53 32.24
CA ALA A 284 17.36 15.50 32.49
C ALA A 284 18.74 14.84 32.67
N VAL A 285 19.74 15.42 32.06
CA VAL A 285 21.15 15.06 32.18
C VAL A 285 21.80 16.03 33.16
N TRP A 286 22.41 15.48 34.21
CA TRP A 286 23.09 16.22 35.24
C TRP A 286 24.58 15.95 35.15
N ARG A 287 25.41 17.01 35.07
CA ARG A 287 26.86 16.90 35.08
C ARG A 287 27.42 17.64 36.33
N ALA A 288 28.45 17.06 36.93
CA ALA A 288 29.11 17.69 38.08
C ALA A 288 29.82 18.98 37.65
N GLU A 289 29.73 20.04 38.44
CA GLU A 289 30.42 21.29 38.16
C GLU A 289 31.95 21.12 38.09
N ALA A 290 32.50 20.15 38.82
CA ALA A 290 33.91 19.79 38.74
C ALA A 290 34.37 19.28 37.35
N ASP A 291 33.42 18.84 36.53
CA ASP A 291 33.69 18.37 35.14
C ASP A 291 33.75 19.51 34.10
N ILE A 292 33.42 20.75 34.53
CA ILE A 292 33.53 21.93 33.66
C ILE A 292 35.00 22.22 33.41
N ARG A 293 35.52 21.88 32.25
CA ARG A 293 36.82 22.35 31.78
C ARG A 293 36.68 23.79 31.35
N LEU A 294 37.16 24.74 32.19
CA LEU A 294 37.34 26.13 31.77
C LEU A 294 38.35 26.14 30.61
N ILE A 295 37.85 26.31 29.37
CA ILE A 295 38.71 26.63 28.23
C ILE A 295 39.10 28.10 28.44
N PRO A 296 40.38 28.43 28.72
CA PRO A 296 40.77 29.82 28.84
C PRO A 296 40.53 30.48 27.50
N TYR A 297 39.64 31.48 27.50
CA TYR A 297 39.44 32.36 26.35
C TYR A 297 40.63 33.30 26.29
N ASP A 298 41.52 33.05 25.34
CA ASP A 298 42.63 33.99 25.04
C ASP A 298 42.05 35.14 24.24
N ALA A 299 41.81 36.27 24.92
CA ALA A 299 41.35 37.49 24.29
C ALA A 299 42.57 38.23 23.71
N ASN A 300 43.02 37.82 22.52
CA ASN A 300 43.96 38.62 21.70
C ASN A 300 43.19 39.47 20.69
#